data_99675660e8cea9a922a35510a709cb67
#
_entry.id   99675660e8cea9a922a35510a709cb67
#
_cell.length_a   1.000
_cell.length_b   1.000
_cell.length_c   1.000
_cell.angle_alpha   90.00
_cell.angle_beta   90.00
_cell.angle_gamma   90.00
#
_symmetry.space_group_name_H-M   'P 1'
#
loop_
_entity.id
_entity.type
_entity.pdbx_description
1 polymer ?
#
loop_
_entity_poly.entity_id
_entity_poly.type
_entity_poly.pdbx_seq_one_letter_code
_entity_poly.pdbx_strand_id
1 'polypeptide(L)'
;ITYARPVYFVKDQPIEQLQPRQPFTLVIGDTGIQSPTSVTVGDVRKAWQKHKDNYEALFDSTGAIADSARAAIENGAIELLGPLMDANHGLLRKLGVSCPELDRLVQAARAAGALGAKLSGGGRGGNMIALVTEKSAERVAQALLQAGAVRTITTQVKR
;
A
#
# COMPACT_ATOMS: atom_id res chain seq x y z
N ILE A 1 2.62 9.63 -16.22
CA ILE A 1 1.88 10.05 -15.01
C ILE A 1 1.01 11.22 -15.40
N THR A 2 -0.30 10.96 -15.53
CA THR A 2 -1.25 11.92 -16.12
C THR A 2 -1.67 13.00 -15.11
N TYR A 3 -1.66 12.66 -13.83
CA TYR A 3 -2.20 13.53 -12.78
C TYR A 3 -1.13 13.94 -11.81
N ALA A 4 -0.31 14.70 -11.72
CA ALA A 4 0.70 15.05 -10.68
C ALA A 4 0.12 15.22 -9.25
N ARG A 5 -1.01 14.57 -8.94
CA ARG A 5 -1.79 14.66 -7.70
C ARG A 5 -2.32 13.28 -7.30
N PRO A 6 -2.61 13.04 -6.02
CA PRO A 6 -3.33 11.84 -5.58
C PRO A 6 -4.70 11.74 -6.26
N VAL A 7 -5.09 10.53 -6.60
CA VAL A 7 -6.38 10.27 -7.23
C VAL A 7 -7.13 9.18 -6.49
N TYR A 8 -8.44 9.28 -6.46
CA TYR A 8 -9.34 8.20 -6.07
C TYR A 8 -9.89 7.57 -7.35
N PHE A 9 -9.67 6.28 -7.49
CA PHE A 9 -10.03 5.53 -8.69
C PHE A 9 -10.96 4.37 -8.33
N VAL A 10 -12.12 4.36 -8.95
CA VAL A 10 -13.05 3.23 -8.95
C VAL A 10 -13.27 2.83 -10.40
N LYS A 11 -13.22 1.53 -10.69
CA LYS A 11 -13.44 1.04 -12.05
C LYS A 11 -14.82 1.49 -12.56
N ASP A 12 -14.88 1.92 -13.81
CA ASP A 12 -16.08 2.41 -14.50
C ASP A 12 -16.70 3.69 -13.88
N GLN A 13 -15.95 4.40 -13.02
CA GLN A 13 -16.29 5.70 -12.47
C GLN A 13 -15.29 6.77 -12.95
N PRO A 14 -15.69 8.06 -13.00
CA PRO A 14 -14.75 9.15 -13.25
C PRO A 14 -13.64 9.17 -12.21
N ILE A 15 -12.42 9.50 -12.65
CA ILE A 15 -11.29 9.67 -11.73
C ILE A 15 -11.48 10.95 -10.93
N GLU A 16 -11.47 10.84 -9.61
CA GLU A 16 -11.53 11.97 -8.71
C GLU A 16 -10.13 12.36 -8.23
N GLN A 17 -9.80 13.65 -8.24
CA GLN A 17 -8.56 14.14 -7.64
C GLN A 17 -8.76 14.35 -6.15
N LEU A 18 -7.91 13.72 -5.33
CA LEU A 18 -7.90 13.97 -3.89
C LEU A 18 -7.14 15.26 -3.57
N GLN A 19 -7.64 15.98 -2.59
CA GLN A 19 -6.97 17.16 -2.04
C GLN A 19 -6.56 16.89 -0.59
N PRO A 20 -5.32 16.43 -0.34
CA PRO A 20 -4.84 16.20 1.01
C PRO A 20 -4.93 17.48 1.83
N ARG A 21 -5.58 17.42 2.99
CA ARG A 21 -5.71 18.59 3.87
C ARG A 21 -4.37 18.97 4.51
N GLN A 22 -3.50 18.00 4.72
CA GLN A 22 -2.14 18.20 5.19
C GLN A 22 -1.17 17.25 4.48
N PRO A 23 0.11 17.64 4.32
CA PRO A 23 1.09 16.77 3.70
C PRO A 23 1.42 15.58 4.58
N PHE A 24 1.85 14.49 3.94
CA PHE A 24 2.39 13.31 4.63
C PHE A 24 3.53 12.68 3.83
N THR A 25 4.43 11.99 4.53
CA THR A 25 5.64 11.43 3.95
C THR A 25 5.53 9.92 3.82
N LEU A 26 5.94 9.41 2.68
CA LEU A 26 6.03 7.99 2.38
C LEU A 26 7.48 7.61 2.09
N VAL A 27 7.89 6.44 2.58
CA VAL A 27 9.08 5.73 2.11
C VAL A 27 8.61 4.55 1.25
N ILE A 28 9.13 4.47 0.05
CA ILE A 28 8.87 3.38 -0.90
C ILE A 28 10.07 2.46 -0.85
N GLY A 29 9.86 1.15 -0.69
CA GLY A 29 10.90 0.12 -0.78
C GLY A 29 10.62 -0.79 -1.96
N ASP A 30 11.64 -1.02 -2.78
CA ASP A 30 11.58 -1.88 -3.97
C ASP A 30 12.25 -3.24 -3.66
N THR A 31 11.52 -4.34 -3.84
CA THR A 31 12.07 -5.70 -3.66
C THR A 31 13.04 -6.10 -4.77
N GLY A 32 13.05 -5.40 -5.91
CA GLY A 32 13.78 -5.79 -7.12
C GLY A 32 13.16 -6.99 -7.87
N ILE A 33 12.10 -7.58 -7.34
CA ILE A 33 11.43 -8.74 -7.94
C ILE A 33 10.37 -8.26 -8.93
N GLN A 34 10.50 -8.70 -10.17
CA GLN A 34 9.49 -8.46 -11.18
C GLN A 34 8.41 -9.54 -11.11
N SER A 35 7.17 -9.11 -10.98
CA SER A 35 6.00 -10.01 -11.01
C SER A 35 4.99 -9.47 -12.03
N PRO A 36 4.65 -10.24 -13.08
CA PRO A 36 3.64 -9.80 -14.04
C PRO A 36 2.28 -9.67 -13.36
N THR A 37 1.74 -8.47 -13.31
CA THR A 37 0.44 -8.17 -12.70
C THR A 37 -0.69 -9.04 -13.26
N SER A 38 -0.63 -9.37 -14.56
CA SER A 38 -1.62 -10.23 -15.22
C SER A 38 -1.68 -11.64 -14.62
N VAL A 39 -0.55 -12.20 -14.20
CA VAL A 39 -0.48 -13.52 -13.55
C VAL A 39 -1.13 -13.45 -12.18
N THR A 40 -0.74 -12.47 -11.36
CA THR A 40 -1.32 -12.27 -10.03
C THR A 40 -2.84 -12.08 -10.08
N VAL A 41 -3.32 -11.22 -10.98
CA VAL A 41 -4.77 -10.98 -11.18
C VAL A 41 -5.47 -12.23 -11.68
N GLY A 42 -4.85 -12.99 -12.59
CA GLY A 42 -5.38 -14.25 -13.10
C GLY A 42 -5.58 -15.29 -11.99
N ASP A 43 -4.61 -15.42 -11.09
CA ASP A 43 -4.69 -16.36 -9.97
C ASP A 43 -5.73 -15.95 -8.92
N VAL A 44 -5.82 -14.65 -8.59
CA VAL A 44 -6.89 -14.12 -7.72
C VAL A 44 -8.27 -14.41 -8.34
N ARG A 45 -8.44 -14.21 -9.65
CA ARG A 45 -9.69 -14.52 -10.35
C ARG A 45 -10.05 -15.99 -10.25
N LYS A 46 -9.10 -16.91 -10.46
CA LYS A 46 -9.33 -18.35 -10.33
C LYS A 46 -9.73 -18.74 -8.90
N ALA A 47 -9.06 -18.15 -7.90
CA ALA A 47 -9.36 -18.41 -6.50
C ALA A 47 -10.74 -17.84 -6.10
N TRP A 48 -11.07 -16.65 -6.56
CA TRP A 48 -12.40 -16.05 -6.39
C TRP A 48 -13.51 -16.93 -7.00
N GLN A 49 -13.33 -17.46 -8.22
CA GLN A 49 -14.31 -18.37 -8.85
C GLN A 49 -14.57 -19.61 -8.02
N LYS A 50 -13.57 -20.11 -7.26
CA LYS A 50 -13.70 -21.30 -6.39
C LYS A 50 -14.30 -20.97 -5.02
N HIS A 51 -14.08 -19.77 -4.51
CA HIS A 51 -14.41 -19.33 -3.14
C HIS A 51 -15.06 -17.95 -3.15
N LYS A 52 -16.12 -17.79 -3.95
CA LYS A 52 -16.71 -16.50 -4.31
C LYS A 52 -17.04 -15.64 -3.10
N ASP A 53 -17.84 -16.11 -2.18
CA ASP A 53 -18.31 -15.33 -1.02
C ASP A 53 -17.14 -14.84 -0.14
N ASN A 54 -16.12 -15.69 0.05
CA ASN A 54 -14.95 -15.32 0.84
C ASN A 54 -14.13 -14.21 0.17
N TYR A 55 -13.94 -14.30 -1.15
CA TYR A 55 -13.18 -13.29 -1.89
C TYR A 55 -13.95 -11.97 -2.03
N GLU A 56 -15.27 -12.05 -2.22
CA GLU A 56 -16.13 -10.85 -2.26
C GLU A 56 -16.07 -10.10 -0.91
N ALA A 57 -16.15 -10.79 0.22
CA ALA A 57 -15.98 -10.18 1.53
C ALA A 57 -14.59 -9.52 1.71
N LEU A 58 -13.52 -10.09 1.13
CA LEU A 58 -12.19 -9.48 1.13
C LEU A 58 -12.14 -8.23 0.24
N PHE A 59 -12.80 -8.24 -0.91
CA PHE A 59 -12.89 -7.09 -1.81
C PHE A 59 -13.68 -5.96 -1.16
N ASP A 60 -14.84 -6.24 -0.56
CA ASP A 60 -15.67 -5.25 0.15
C ASP A 60 -14.89 -4.62 1.31
N SER A 61 -14.19 -5.45 2.10
CA SER A 61 -13.34 -4.97 3.19
C SER A 61 -12.21 -4.06 2.68
N THR A 62 -11.62 -4.41 1.52
CA THR A 62 -10.57 -3.60 0.89
C THR A 62 -11.14 -2.26 0.39
N GLY A 63 -12.34 -2.27 -0.19
CA GLY A 63 -13.06 -1.07 -0.61
C GLY A 63 -13.35 -0.14 0.57
N ALA A 64 -13.89 -0.66 1.67
CA ALA A 64 -14.17 0.11 2.88
C ALA A 64 -12.90 0.77 3.48
N ILE A 65 -11.74 0.08 3.41
CA ILE A 65 -10.46 0.67 3.81
C ILE A 65 -10.06 1.81 2.87
N ALA A 66 -10.28 1.68 1.57
CA ALA A 66 -9.97 2.73 0.60
C ALA A 66 -10.82 3.99 0.84
N ASP A 67 -12.12 3.83 1.12
CA ASP A 67 -13.03 4.94 1.47
C ASP A 67 -12.60 5.63 2.78
N SER A 68 -12.24 4.84 3.79
CA SER A 68 -11.74 5.36 5.07
C SER A 68 -10.41 6.12 4.90
N ALA A 69 -9.51 5.62 4.04
CA ALA A 69 -8.24 6.28 3.74
C ALA A 69 -8.47 7.59 2.97
N ARG A 70 -9.41 7.61 2.02
CA ARG A 70 -9.84 8.83 1.34
C ARG A 70 -10.31 9.88 2.36
N ALA A 71 -11.24 9.51 3.23
CA ALA A 71 -11.76 10.43 4.26
C ALA A 71 -10.65 10.94 5.19
N ALA A 72 -9.72 10.06 5.60
CA ALA A 72 -8.59 10.46 6.43
C ALA A 72 -7.67 11.49 5.73
N ILE A 73 -7.39 11.31 4.44
CA ILE A 73 -6.58 12.24 3.64
C ILE A 73 -7.28 13.60 3.49
N GLU A 74 -8.57 13.60 3.13
CA GLU A 74 -9.34 14.81 2.87
C GLU A 74 -9.65 15.60 4.16
N ASN A 75 -9.79 14.92 5.31
CA ASN A 75 -10.00 15.53 6.61
C ASN A 75 -8.70 15.87 7.36
N GLY A 76 -7.55 15.40 6.88
CA GLY A 76 -6.25 15.61 7.51
C GLY A 76 -5.97 14.74 8.72
N ALA A 77 -6.72 13.64 8.90
CA ALA A 77 -6.52 12.66 9.98
C ALA A 77 -5.46 11.62 9.56
N ILE A 78 -4.25 12.08 9.26
CA ILE A 78 -3.16 11.26 8.70
C ILE A 78 -2.74 10.13 9.64
N GLU A 79 -2.92 10.28 10.94
CA GLU A 79 -2.66 9.26 11.94
C GLU A 79 -3.52 7.99 11.73
N LEU A 80 -4.67 8.11 11.09
CA LEU A 80 -5.52 6.96 10.77
C LEU A 80 -5.02 6.16 9.58
N LEU A 81 -4.18 6.74 8.70
CA LEU A 81 -3.67 6.04 7.52
C LEU A 81 -2.78 4.86 7.89
N GLY A 82 -1.98 4.98 8.95
CA GLY A 82 -1.10 3.91 9.38
C GLY A 82 -1.83 2.59 9.65
N PRO A 83 -2.77 2.56 10.60
CA PRO A 83 -3.60 1.39 10.86
C PRO A 83 -4.38 0.88 9.63
N LEU A 84 -4.87 1.77 8.76
CA LEU A 84 -5.57 1.39 7.53
C LEU A 84 -4.62 0.71 6.53
N MET A 85 -3.38 1.19 6.41
CA MET A 85 -2.36 0.55 5.57
C MET A 85 -2.04 -0.87 6.08
N ASP A 86 -1.85 -1.04 7.38
CA ASP A 86 -1.58 -2.34 7.99
C ASP A 86 -2.74 -3.31 7.80
N ALA A 87 -3.96 -2.87 8.03
CA ALA A 87 -5.17 -3.67 7.81
C ALA A 87 -5.29 -4.10 6.33
N ASN A 88 -5.05 -3.16 5.41
CA ASN A 88 -5.05 -3.44 3.97
C ASN A 88 -3.98 -4.46 3.58
N HIS A 89 -2.76 -4.36 4.13
CA HIS A 89 -1.71 -5.37 3.88
C HIS A 89 -2.15 -6.77 4.35
N GLY A 90 -2.82 -6.85 5.50
CA GLY A 90 -3.39 -8.10 5.99
C GLY A 90 -4.43 -8.71 5.04
N LEU A 91 -5.29 -7.89 4.42
CA LEU A 91 -6.26 -8.35 3.41
C LEU A 91 -5.55 -8.79 2.11
N LEU A 92 -4.55 -8.04 1.66
CA LEU A 92 -3.76 -8.37 0.47
C LEU A 92 -2.99 -9.69 0.62
N ARG A 93 -2.51 -10.00 1.84
CA ARG A 93 -1.95 -11.33 2.15
C ARG A 93 -3.00 -12.43 2.03
N LYS A 94 -4.22 -12.23 2.56
CA LYS A 94 -5.33 -13.19 2.45
C LYS A 94 -5.77 -13.40 0.99
N LEU A 95 -5.68 -12.37 0.16
CA LEU A 95 -5.92 -12.46 -1.27
C LEU A 95 -4.82 -13.21 -2.04
N GLY A 96 -3.69 -13.54 -1.40
CA GLY A 96 -2.57 -14.25 -2.02
C GLY A 96 -1.73 -13.39 -2.95
N VAL A 97 -1.76 -12.06 -2.78
CA VAL A 97 -1.00 -11.12 -3.61
C VAL A 97 0.27 -10.60 -2.93
N SER A 98 0.56 -10.99 -1.68
CA SER A 98 1.86 -10.73 -1.07
C SER A 98 2.88 -11.83 -1.37
N CYS A 99 4.13 -11.60 -0.97
CA CYS A 99 5.22 -12.58 -0.99
C CYS A 99 6.12 -12.37 0.23
N PRO A 100 7.00 -13.36 0.56
CA PRO A 100 7.88 -13.27 1.73
C PRO A 100 8.75 -12.03 1.76
N GLU A 101 9.23 -11.56 0.61
CA GLU A 101 10.07 -10.37 0.50
C GLU A 101 9.29 -9.09 0.84
N LEU A 102 8.07 -8.94 0.30
CA LEU A 102 7.20 -7.82 0.64
C LEU A 102 6.81 -7.83 2.12
N ASP A 103 6.45 -9.00 2.66
CA ASP A 103 6.08 -9.14 4.07
C ASP A 103 7.27 -8.78 4.98
N ARG A 104 8.50 -9.19 4.61
CA ARG A 104 9.73 -8.83 5.34
C ARG A 104 9.97 -7.33 5.33
N LEU A 105 9.85 -6.67 4.18
CA LEU A 105 10.01 -5.22 4.09
C LEU A 105 8.95 -4.47 4.92
N VAL A 106 7.69 -4.90 4.86
CA VAL A 106 6.61 -4.29 5.66
C VAL A 106 6.90 -4.45 7.16
N GLN A 107 7.35 -5.61 7.61
CA GLN A 107 7.72 -5.83 9.01
C GLN A 107 8.91 -4.96 9.42
N ALA A 108 9.95 -4.86 8.59
CA ALA A 108 11.13 -4.03 8.84
C ALA A 108 10.76 -2.55 8.96
N ALA A 109 9.90 -2.04 8.07
CA ALA A 109 9.43 -0.66 8.13
C ALA A 109 8.71 -0.37 9.46
N ARG A 110 7.79 -1.25 9.87
CA ARG A 110 7.04 -1.10 11.12
C ARG A 110 7.95 -1.16 12.35
N ALA A 111 8.88 -2.12 12.39
CA ALA A 111 9.85 -2.24 13.47
C ALA A 111 10.76 -1.01 13.58
N ALA A 112 11.05 -0.35 12.45
CA ALA A 112 11.83 0.89 12.39
C ALA A 112 11.00 2.15 12.68
N GLY A 113 9.71 2.04 13.02
CA GLY A 113 8.88 3.17 13.44
C GLY A 113 8.09 3.83 12.32
N ALA A 114 7.76 3.09 11.24
CA ALA A 114 6.71 3.50 10.33
C ALA A 114 5.34 3.48 11.05
N LEU A 115 4.48 4.44 10.75
CA LEU A 115 3.13 4.54 11.29
C LEU A 115 2.21 3.43 10.75
N GLY A 116 2.55 2.89 9.59
CA GLY A 116 1.91 1.76 8.94
C GLY A 116 2.61 1.47 7.61
N ALA A 117 2.45 0.25 7.10
CA ALA A 117 3.11 -0.16 5.86
C ALA A 117 2.31 -1.22 5.10
N LYS A 118 2.41 -1.22 3.78
CA LYS A 118 1.72 -2.18 2.92
C LYS A 118 2.44 -2.38 1.58
N LEU A 119 2.19 -3.49 0.93
CA LEU A 119 2.57 -3.64 -0.48
C LEU A 119 1.82 -2.64 -1.37
N SER A 120 2.43 -2.29 -2.50
CA SER A 120 1.87 -1.39 -3.50
C SER A 120 2.12 -1.94 -4.91
N GLY A 121 1.09 -1.90 -5.75
CA GLY A 121 1.12 -2.45 -7.11
C GLY A 121 0.48 -3.85 -7.20
N GLY A 122 0.88 -4.63 -8.19
CA GLY A 122 0.32 -5.95 -8.49
C GLY A 122 0.62 -7.04 -7.46
N GLY A 123 1.58 -6.81 -6.58
CA GLY A 123 2.01 -7.78 -5.58
C GLY A 123 2.96 -8.86 -6.11
N ARG A 124 3.30 -9.82 -5.25
CA ARG A 124 4.27 -10.91 -5.50
C ARG A 124 5.66 -10.42 -5.91
N GLY A 125 6.02 -9.21 -5.51
CA GLY A 125 7.23 -8.47 -5.82
C GLY A 125 6.93 -6.99 -6.01
N GLY A 126 7.88 -6.24 -6.56
CA GLY A 126 7.77 -4.80 -6.77
C GLY A 126 7.86 -4.01 -5.47
N ASN A 127 6.97 -3.06 -5.28
CA ASN A 127 7.11 -2.05 -4.24
C ASN A 127 6.25 -2.32 -3.00
N MET A 128 6.72 -1.82 -1.88
CA MET A 128 5.92 -1.52 -0.70
C MET A 128 5.99 -0.03 -0.39
N ILE A 129 5.03 0.46 0.39
CA ILE A 129 4.99 1.83 0.89
C ILE A 129 4.85 1.82 2.40
N ALA A 130 5.54 2.74 3.06
CA ALA A 130 5.48 2.96 4.51
C ALA A 130 5.14 4.43 4.79
N LEU A 131 4.14 4.67 5.62
CA LEU A 131 3.83 5.99 6.14
C LEU A 131 4.80 6.32 7.27
N VAL A 132 5.45 7.47 7.21
CA VAL A 132 6.48 7.85 8.17
C VAL A 132 6.30 9.30 8.64
N THR A 133 6.90 9.60 9.79
CA THR A 133 7.18 10.98 10.19
C THR A 133 8.52 11.43 9.59
N GLU A 134 8.78 12.72 9.53
CA GLU A 134 10.10 13.24 9.10
C GLU A 134 11.25 12.66 9.95
N LYS A 135 11.00 12.46 11.24
CA LYS A 135 12.00 11.90 12.20
C LYS A 135 12.31 10.42 11.96
N SER A 136 11.35 9.65 11.44
CA SER A 136 11.51 8.21 11.22
C SER A 136 11.88 7.85 9.78
N ALA A 137 11.75 8.77 8.83
CA ALA A 137 11.91 8.50 7.40
C ALA A 137 13.25 7.86 7.05
N GLU A 138 14.36 8.46 7.49
CA GLU A 138 15.70 7.94 7.22
C GLU A 138 15.92 6.56 7.87
N ARG A 139 15.54 6.40 9.13
CA ARG A 139 15.66 5.11 9.82
C ARG A 139 14.85 4.01 9.14
N VAL A 140 13.64 4.31 8.66
CA VAL A 140 12.81 3.37 7.94
C VAL A 140 13.44 3.04 6.59
N ALA A 141 13.96 4.02 5.84
CA ALA A 141 14.63 3.78 4.57
C ALA A 141 15.84 2.85 4.73
N GLN A 142 16.68 3.08 5.74
CA GLN A 142 17.82 2.21 6.04
C GLN A 142 17.41 0.81 6.47
N ALA A 143 16.38 0.66 7.29
CA ALA A 143 15.86 -0.64 7.69
C ALA A 143 15.33 -1.44 6.50
N LEU A 144 14.68 -0.79 5.52
CA LEU A 144 14.24 -1.44 4.28
C LEU A 144 15.41 -1.97 3.46
N LEU A 145 16.49 -1.18 3.30
CA LEU A 145 17.71 -1.63 2.60
C LEU A 145 18.34 -2.84 3.30
N GLN A 146 18.46 -2.79 4.63
CA GLN A 146 18.98 -3.91 5.43
C GLN A 146 18.11 -5.17 5.35
N ALA A 147 16.79 -4.99 5.19
CA ALA A 147 15.84 -6.09 5.01
C ALA A 147 15.78 -6.65 3.58
N GLY A 148 16.59 -6.10 2.64
CA GLY A 148 16.73 -6.60 1.28
C GLY A 148 16.02 -5.81 0.20
N ALA A 149 15.56 -4.58 0.48
CA ALA A 149 15.15 -3.68 -0.59
C ALA A 149 16.36 -3.30 -1.45
N VAL A 150 16.21 -3.35 -2.77
CA VAL A 150 17.29 -2.97 -3.70
C VAL A 150 17.44 -1.47 -3.82
N ARG A 151 16.39 -0.72 -3.46
CA ARG A 151 16.42 0.74 -3.36
C ARG A 151 15.26 1.25 -2.50
N THR A 152 15.41 2.46 -1.99
CA THR A 152 14.36 3.20 -1.32
C THR A 152 14.18 4.59 -1.93
N ILE A 153 12.97 5.12 -1.86
CA ILE A 153 12.64 6.49 -2.29
C ILE A 153 11.78 7.11 -1.17
N THR A 154 12.21 8.26 -0.67
CA THR A 154 11.37 9.06 0.23
C THR A 154 10.68 10.15 -0.58
N THR A 155 9.37 10.26 -0.41
CA THR A 155 8.55 11.24 -1.12
C THR A 155 7.50 11.85 -0.20
N GLN A 156 7.10 13.07 -0.48
CA GLN A 156 6.04 13.76 0.24
C GLN A 156 4.83 13.94 -0.66
N VAL A 157 3.68 13.50 -0.18
CA VAL A 157 2.38 13.84 -0.78
C VAL A 157 2.01 15.23 -0.28
N LYS A 158 1.93 16.17 -1.21
CA LYS A 158 1.65 17.60 -0.93
C LYS A 158 0.18 17.90 -1.21
N ARG A 159 -0.22 19.04 -0.67
CA ARG A 159 -1.53 19.64 -0.89
C ARG A 159 -1.74 20.05 -2.35
#